data_ee6c29e4430634d6b1cbf6b28ec10b12
#
_entry.id   ee6c29e4430634d6b1cbf6b28ec10b12
#
_cell.length_a   1.000
_cell.length_b   1.000
_cell.length_c   1.000
_cell.angle_alpha   90.00
_cell.angle_beta   90.00
_cell.angle_gamma   90.00
#
_symmetry.space_group_name_H-M   'P 1'
#
loop_
_entity.id
_entity.type
_entity.pdbx_description
1 polymer ?
#
loop_
_entity_poly.entity_id
_entity_poly.type
_entity_poly.pdbx_seq_one_letter_code
_entity_poly.pdbx_strand_id
1 'polypeptide(L)'
;TLLLGSLWGCSADSRSQADSSVSAEGESHDASVVVAMGPTSEPEAGFDPAFGWGAGEHVHEPLIQSTLTVTNTDLTIGYDLATDVSVSEDGLTWTVTIRDDVYFTDGEPLTAEDVAFTYNTVKESSSVNDFTMLDQAQALDDTTVVFTMNRPFSIWPYTMAVVGIVPAHAYDPATYGTNPIGSGRYILKQWDRGQQVILEANPDYYGEKPAMEQVTILFMEEDAAFLAAQAGQVDVAYTSATYSMETVEGYSLASYASVDNRGFNLPAVPAGEVNENGVPVGNDFTSDVLVRRALNIGVDRQEMIDNVLNGYGTPAYSVCDQMPWYNEDSQVAYDPEGAAALLDEAGWLLGEDGIRKKDGKQAELVLLYSQGDSVRQALAVDFANQMEELGIVCSVEGVGWDT
;
A
#
# COMPACT_ATOMS: atom_id res chain seq x y z
N THR A 1 -12.78 6.95 39.05
CA THR A 1 -12.90 8.30 39.66
C THR A 1 -12.36 9.28 38.64
N LEU A 2 -13.26 10.07 38.06
CA LEU A 2 -12.96 11.11 37.06
C LEU A 2 -12.11 12.23 37.68
N LEU A 3 -11.19 12.79 36.89
CA LEU A 3 -10.66 14.14 37.07
C LEU A 3 -10.59 14.84 35.72
N LEU A 4 -11.54 15.77 35.54
CA LEU A 4 -11.58 16.77 34.46
C LEU A 4 -10.54 17.88 34.78
N GLY A 5 -9.71 18.20 33.78
CA GLY A 5 -8.87 19.39 33.76
C GLY A 5 -9.32 20.32 32.65
N SER A 6 -9.91 21.45 33.00
CA SER A 6 -10.41 22.50 32.15
C SER A 6 -9.29 23.43 31.68
N LEU A 7 -9.21 23.68 30.38
CA LEU A 7 -8.46 24.79 29.78
C LEU A 7 -9.32 26.06 29.70
N TRP A 8 -8.82 27.18 30.24
CA TRP A 8 -9.33 28.52 29.98
C TRP A 8 -8.22 29.44 29.53
N GLY A 9 -8.56 30.25 28.60
CA GLY A 9 -7.74 31.01 27.70
C GLY A 9 -7.18 32.34 28.21
N CYS A 10 -6.46 32.97 27.29
CA CYS A 10 -5.63 34.12 27.32
C CYS A 10 -6.21 35.42 27.86
N SER A 11 -5.40 36.17 28.58
CA SER A 11 -5.26 37.65 28.41
C SER A 11 -3.87 38.13 28.83
N ALA A 12 -3.29 38.95 28.00
CA ALA A 12 -2.00 39.58 28.18
C ALA A 12 -2.04 40.64 29.28
N ASP A 13 -1.02 40.68 30.14
CA ASP A 13 -0.39 41.94 30.51
C ASP A 13 1.03 41.75 31.08
N SER A 14 1.85 42.75 30.81
CA SER A 14 3.27 42.82 31.04
C SER A 14 3.67 43.05 32.50
N ARG A 15 4.75 42.39 33.01
CA ARG A 15 5.95 42.98 33.63
C ARG A 15 6.68 42.06 34.59
N SER A 16 7.98 42.12 34.44
CA SER A 16 9.07 41.96 35.42
C SER A 16 9.68 40.56 35.60
N GLN A 17 10.98 40.57 35.29
CA GLN A 17 11.98 39.53 35.57
C GLN A 17 12.00 39.12 37.04
N ALA A 18 12.05 37.82 37.24
CA ALA A 18 12.77 37.20 38.35
C ALA A 18 13.25 35.83 37.87
N ASP A 19 14.56 35.67 37.88
CA ASP A 19 15.30 34.44 37.68
C ASP A 19 14.85 33.42 38.73
N SER A 20 14.35 32.29 38.29
CA SER A 20 14.32 31.07 39.07
C SER A 20 14.38 29.88 38.10
N SER A 21 15.53 29.24 38.05
CA SER A 21 15.74 27.94 37.46
C SER A 21 14.82 26.92 38.12
N VAL A 22 13.71 26.61 37.47
CA VAL A 22 12.91 25.42 37.75
C VAL A 22 13.36 24.37 36.77
N SER A 23 14.11 23.38 37.22
CA SER A 23 14.30 22.12 36.55
C SER A 23 12.92 21.52 36.32
N ALA A 24 12.47 21.52 35.06
CA ALA A 24 11.35 20.72 34.64
C ALA A 24 11.83 19.25 34.63
N GLU A 25 11.54 18.56 35.76
CA GLU A 25 11.39 17.12 35.72
C GLU A 25 10.16 16.88 34.84
N GLY A 26 10.40 16.53 33.56
CA GLY A 26 9.38 16.06 32.66
C GLY A 26 8.85 14.73 33.24
N GLU A 27 7.57 14.72 33.61
CA GLU A 27 6.84 13.48 33.78
C GLU A 27 6.98 12.73 32.44
N SER A 28 7.60 11.54 32.46
CA SER A 28 7.59 10.60 31.37
C SER A 28 6.13 10.18 31.19
N HIS A 29 5.42 10.82 30.27
CA HIS A 29 4.26 10.18 29.69
C HIS A 29 4.79 8.92 29.01
N ASP A 30 4.25 7.74 29.35
CA ASP A 30 4.48 6.52 28.57
C ASP A 30 4.22 6.87 27.11
N ALA A 31 5.29 6.96 26.33
CA ALA A 31 5.22 7.35 24.94
C ALA A 31 4.73 6.13 24.13
N SER A 32 3.46 5.78 24.33
CA SER A 32 2.79 4.66 23.65
C SER A 32 1.66 5.17 22.79
N VAL A 33 1.42 4.46 21.67
CA VAL A 33 0.32 4.73 20.75
C VAL A 33 -0.43 3.44 20.45
N VAL A 34 -1.75 3.52 20.39
CA VAL A 34 -2.65 2.44 19.99
C VAL A 34 -3.28 2.79 18.64
N VAL A 35 -3.01 1.95 17.64
CA VAL A 35 -3.46 2.13 16.25
C VAL A 35 -4.45 1.03 15.91
N ALA A 36 -5.64 1.37 15.43
CA ALA A 36 -6.59 0.42 14.85
C ALA A 36 -6.43 0.38 13.34
N MET A 37 -6.28 -0.83 12.78
CA MET A 37 -6.18 -1.08 11.35
C MET A 37 -7.12 -2.22 10.95
N GLY A 38 -7.44 -2.33 9.65
CA GLY A 38 -8.26 -3.43 9.14
C GLY A 38 -7.61 -4.80 9.29
N PRO A 39 -8.39 -5.90 9.35
CA PRO A 39 -7.86 -7.26 9.47
C PRO A 39 -6.90 -7.64 8.33
N THR A 40 -7.11 -7.09 7.13
CA THR A 40 -6.24 -7.31 5.96
C THR A 40 -4.86 -6.66 6.08
N SER A 41 -4.67 -5.77 7.07
CA SER A 41 -3.35 -5.18 7.39
C SER A 41 -2.47 -6.13 8.22
N GLU A 42 -3.01 -7.24 8.72
CA GLU A 42 -2.22 -8.26 9.39
C GLU A 42 -1.41 -9.05 8.35
N PRO A 43 -0.07 -9.19 8.51
CA PRO A 43 0.75 -9.89 7.54
C PRO A 43 0.51 -11.41 7.63
N GLU A 44 -0.07 -12.02 6.58
CA GLU A 44 -0.36 -13.47 6.54
C GLU A 44 0.90 -14.32 6.68
N ALA A 45 1.97 -13.94 5.98
CA ALA A 45 3.28 -14.62 6.03
C ALA A 45 4.12 -14.21 7.25
N GLY A 46 3.60 -13.35 8.13
CA GLY A 46 4.38 -12.75 9.22
C GLY A 46 5.30 -11.63 8.73
N PHE A 47 6.25 -11.28 9.58
CA PHE A 47 7.18 -10.17 9.36
C PHE A 47 8.43 -10.59 8.57
N ASP A 48 8.27 -11.52 7.62
CA ASP A 48 9.34 -11.99 6.75
C ASP A 48 9.27 -11.29 5.39
N PRO A 49 10.23 -10.40 5.08
CA PRO A 49 10.23 -9.67 3.80
C PRO A 49 10.47 -10.57 2.57
N ALA A 50 10.90 -11.82 2.77
CA ALA A 50 11.08 -12.76 1.66
C ALA A 50 9.76 -13.37 1.17
N PHE A 51 8.70 -13.37 1.98
CA PHE A 51 7.43 -13.98 1.64
C PHE A 51 6.25 -13.02 1.64
N GLY A 52 6.37 -11.86 2.26
CA GLY A 52 5.29 -10.91 2.44
C GLY A 52 5.57 -9.54 1.84
N TRP A 53 4.50 -8.78 1.66
CA TRP A 53 4.57 -7.37 1.29
C TRP A 53 4.98 -6.47 2.47
N GLY A 54 5.25 -7.02 3.64
CA GLY A 54 5.21 -6.30 4.88
C GLY A 54 3.77 -6.04 5.33
N ALA A 55 3.57 -5.18 6.32
CA ALA A 55 2.24 -4.83 6.79
C ALA A 55 1.55 -3.89 5.78
N GLY A 56 0.62 -4.42 5.01
CA GLY A 56 -0.17 -3.65 4.05
C GLY A 56 0.29 -3.76 2.60
N GLU A 57 -0.57 -3.37 1.71
CA GLU A 57 -0.46 -3.55 0.25
C GLU A 57 0.32 -2.41 -0.43
N HIS A 58 0.96 -1.52 0.32
CA HIS A 58 1.48 -0.28 -0.22
C HIS A 58 2.96 -0.09 0.08
N VAL A 59 3.60 0.77 -0.70
CA VAL A 59 4.97 1.22 -0.45
C VAL A 59 5.02 1.86 0.93
N HIS A 60 5.73 1.23 1.85
CA HIS A 60 5.88 1.69 3.22
C HIS A 60 7.28 1.36 3.71
N GLU A 61 7.72 2.10 4.69
CA GLU A 61 8.98 1.87 5.37
C GLU A 61 8.80 0.78 6.42
N PRO A 62 9.54 -0.33 6.37
CA PRO A 62 9.47 -1.37 7.39
C PRO A 62 9.80 -0.81 8.78
N LEU A 63 9.11 -1.29 9.80
CA LEU A 63 9.38 -0.88 11.19
C LEU A 63 10.44 -1.76 11.85
N ILE A 64 10.50 -3.04 11.48
CA ILE A 64 11.36 -4.05 12.12
C ILE A 64 12.70 -4.19 11.40
N GLN A 65 12.70 -4.19 10.09
CA GLN A 65 13.90 -4.23 9.26
C GLN A 65 14.25 -2.84 8.75
N SER A 66 15.49 -2.67 8.29
CA SER A 66 15.94 -1.51 7.52
C SER A 66 16.04 -1.85 6.05
N THR A 67 15.91 -0.86 5.18
CA THR A 67 16.01 -1.00 3.72
C THR A 67 17.27 -0.31 3.19
N LEU A 68 17.63 -0.55 1.94
CA LEU A 68 18.76 0.16 1.33
C LEU A 68 18.43 1.62 1.04
N THR A 69 17.24 1.85 0.51
CA THR A 69 16.73 3.18 0.14
C THR A 69 15.36 3.41 0.78
N VAL A 70 14.87 4.63 0.73
CA VAL A 70 13.51 5.00 1.17
C VAL A 70 12.83 5.81 0.08
N THR A 71 11.51 5.69 0.00
CA THR A 71 10.69 6.55 -0.85
C THR A 71 10.17 7.72 -0.03
N ASN A 72 10.57 8.93 -0.37
CA ASN A 72 10.09 10.15 0.27
C ASN A 72 8.63 10.45 -0.10
N THR A 73 7.99 11.34 0.64
CA THR A 73 6.58 11.73 0.39
C THR A 73 6.36 12.42 -0.96
N ASP A 74 7.40 12.96 -1.57
CA ASP A 74 7.39 13.53 -2.92
C ASP A 74 7.79 12.51 -3.99
N LEU A 75 7.85 11.22 -3.63
CA LEU A 75 8.24 10.09 -4.47
C LEU A 75 9.69 10.12 -4.96
N THR A 76 10.53 10.97 -4.43
CA THR A 76 11.97 10.88 -4.64
C THR A 76 12.59 9.78 -3.78
N ILE A 77 13.73 9.27 -4.21
CA ILE A 77 14.47 8.25 -3.47
C ILE A 77 15.47 8.91 -2.53
N GLY A 78 15.37 8.55 -1.25
CA GLY A 78 16.37 8.82 -0.23
C GLY A 78 17.19 7.56 0.09
N TYR A 79 18.20 7.70 0.96
CA TYR A 79 19.02 6.59 1.43
C TYR A 79 18.72 6.28 2.90
N ASP A 80 18.74 4.98 3.23
CA ASP A 80 18.67 4.48 4.61
C ASP A 80 19.96 3.73 4.94
N LEU A 81 20.08 2.42 4.64
CA LEU A 81 21.35 1.71 4.78
C LEU A 81 22.36 2.12 3.72
N ALA A 82 21.92 2.44 2.50
CA ALA A 82 22.81 2.90 1.45
C ALA A 82 23.42 4.28 1.78
N THR A 83 24.70 4.44 1.44
CA THR A 83 25.42 5.72 1.48
C THR A 83 25.77 6.21 0.08
N ASP A 84 25.84 5.30 -0.89
CA ASP A 84 26.00 5.59 -2.31
C ASP A 84 25.35 4.51 -3.17
N VAL A 85 24.78 4.91 -4.29
CA VAL A 85 24.17 4.02 -5.29
C VAL A 85 24.61 4.47 -6.67
N SER A 86 25.21 3.57 -7.43
CA SER A 86 25.63 3.81 -8.80
C SER A 86 25.19 2.71 -9.75
N VAL A 87 25.01 3.05 -11.03
CA VAL A 87 24.61 2.10 -12.08
C VAL A 87 25.55 2.20 -13.26
N SER A 88 25.87 1.06 -13.87
CA SER A 88 26.70 0.99 -15.09
C SER A 88 25.99 1.63 -16.30
N GLU A 89 26.76 2.05 -17.31
CA GLU A 89 26.23 2.68 -18.54
C GLU A 89 25.20 1.83 -19.27
N ASP A 90 25.33 0.50 -19.20
CA ASP A 90 24.38 -0.45 -19.82
C ASP A 90 23.16 -0.74 -18.93
N GLY A 91 23.11 -0.20 -17.72
CA GLY A 91 22.01 -0.40 -16.76
C GLY A 91 21.92 -1.80 -16.16
N LEU A 92 22.96 -2.65 -16.34
CA LEU A 92 22.93 -4.05 -15.92
C LEU A 92 23.61 -4.30 -14.57
N THR A 93 24.38 -3.34 -14.05
CA THR A 93 25.09 -3.50 -12.78
C THR A 93 24.80 -2.32 -11.88
N TRP A 94 24.23 -2.59 -10.72
CA TRP A 94 24.05 -1.61 -9.66
C TRP A 94 25.04 -1.89 -8.54
N THR A 95 25.80 -0.88 -8.14
CA THR A 95 26.72 -0.96 -7.01
C THR A 95 26.20 -0.08 -5.90
N VAL A 96 26.04 -0.66 -4.71
CA VAL A 96 25.54 0.02 -3.53
C VAL A 96 26.59 -0.08 -2.43
N THR A 97 26.96 1.07 -1.88
CA THR A 97 27.77 1.12 -0.65
C THR A 97 26.82 1.35 0.52
N ILE A 98 26.96 0.54 1.56
CA ILE A 98 26.16 0.67 2.78
C ILE A 98 27.00 1.25 3.92
N ARG A 99 26.34 1.73 4.96
CA ARG A 99 26.95 2.17 6.21
C ARG A 99 27.50 0.98 6.99
N ASP A 100 28.44 1.23 7.90
CA ASP A 100 29.17 0.22 8.68
C ASP A 100 28.89 0.29 10.20
N ASP A 101 27.88 1.08 10.60
CA ASP A 101 27.55 1.34 12.01
C ASP A 101 26.18 0.77 12.41
N VAL A 102 25.62 -0.18 11.62
CA VAL A 102 24.32 -0.80 11.87
C VAL A 102 24.48 -2.20 12.44
N TYR A 103 23.64 -2.49 13.44
CA TYR A 103 23.59 -3.80 14.09
C TYR A 103 22.17 -4.35 14.05
N PHE A 104 22.04 -5.65 13.96
CA PHE A 104 20.80 -6.35 14.22
C PHE A 104 20.46 -6.35 15.72
N THR A 105 19.21 -6.64 16.05
CA THR A 105 18.72 -6.66 17.45
C THR A 105 19.31 -7.77 18.29
N ASP A 106 20.04 -8.73 17.72
CA ASP A 106 20.83 -9.74 18.41
C ASP A 106 22.30 -9.30 18.67
N GLY A 107 22.68 -8.13 18.19
CA GLY A 107 23.99 -7.51 18.40
C GLY A 107 25.02 -7.81 17.32
N GLU A 108 24.71 -8.63 16.31
CA GLU A 108 25.62 -8.88 15.18
C GLU A 108 25.57 -7.71 14.17
N PRO A 109 26.70 -7.35 13.53
CA PRO A 109 26.75 -6.27 12.56
C PRO A 109 25.97 -6.64 11.29
N LEU A 110 25.27 -5.66 10.70
CA LEU A 110 24.67 -5.76 9.37
C LEU A 110 25.74 -5.45 8.31
N THR A 111 25.94 -6.36 7.37
CA THR A 111 26.96 -6.25 6.32
C THR A 111 26.36 -6.41 4.92
N ALA A 112 27.16 -6.15 3.90
CA ALA A 112 26.79 -6.39 2.51
C ALA A 112 26.49 -7.88 2.21
N GLU A 113 26.98 -8.82 3.03
CA GLU A 113 26.62 -10.25 2.92
C GLU A 113 25.14 -10.47 3.25
N ASP A 114 24.61 -9.80 4.30
CA ASP A 114 23.20 -9.88 4.66
C ASP A 114 22.31 -9.28 3.58
N VAL A 115 22.76 -8.19 2.96
CA VAL A 115 22.06 -7.58 1.81
C VAL A 115 22.03 -8.58 0.65
N ALA A 116 23.17 -9.12 0.23
CA ALA A 116 23.25 -10.07 -0.89
C ALA A 116 22.42 -11.33 -0.60
N PHE A 117 22.48 -11.85 0.62
CA PHE A 117 21.68 -12.98 1.08
C PHE A 117 20.18 -12.68 0.97
N THR A 118 19.74 -11.53 1.49
CA THR A 118 18.32 -11.13 1.47
C THR A 118 17.78 -11.10 0.05
N TYR A 119 18.43 -10.38 -0.86
CA TYR A 119 17.92 -10.22 -2.24
C TYR A 119 17.92 -11.53 -3.03
N ASN A 120 18.92 -12.40 -2.83
CA ASN A 120 18.94 -13.73 -3.46
C ASN A 120 17.82 -14.62 -2.87
N THR A 121 17.57 -14.54 -1.56
CA THR A 121 16.49 -15.29 -0.90
C THR A 121 15.12 -14.84 -1.40
N VAL A 122 14.86 -13.52 -1.48
CA VAL A 122 13.61 -12.97 -2.02
C VAL A 122 13.39 -13.41 -3.47
N LYS A 123 14.43 -13.37 -4.30
CA LYS A 123 14.39 -13.83 -5.70
C LYS A 123 13.98 -15.30 -5.81
N GLU A 124 14.48 -16.17 -4.92
CA GLU A 124 14.19 -17.62 -4.94
C GLU A 124 12.88 -17.98 -4.25
N SER A 125 12.32 -17.07 -3.46
CA SER A 125 11.06 -17.27 -2.76
C SER A 125 9.86 -17.10 -3.70
N SER A 126 8.70 -17.58 -3.26
CA SER A 126 7.41 -17.32 -3.92
C SER A 126 6.85 -15.95 -3.51
N SER A 127 7.71 -14.96 -3.34
CA SER A 127 7.35 -13.61 -2.92
C SER A 127 6.39 -12.97 -3.91
N VAL A 128 5.53 -12.12 -3.41
CA VAL A 128 4.70 -11.21 -4.20
C VAL A 128 5.52 -10.14 -4.92
N ASN A 129 6.78 -9.95 -4.51
CA ASN A 129 7.71 -9.04 -5.18
C ASN A 129 8.29 -9.67 -6.44
N ASP A 130 8.16 -9.00 -7.58
CA ASP A 130 8.76 -9.45 -8.85
C ASP A 130 10.27 -9.14 -8.85
N PHE A 131 11.07 -10.19 -8.77
CA PHE A 131 12.55 -10.14 -8.84
C PHE A 131 13.10 -10.77 -10.11
N THR A 132 12.27 -10.98 -11.14
CA THR A 132 12.69 -11.58 -12.42
C THR A 132 13.78 -10.78 -13.14
N MET A 133 13.90 -9.46 -12.84
CA MET A 133 14.96 -8.61 -13.41
C MET A 133 16.31 -8.83 -12.75
N LEU A 134 16.38 -9.34 -11.52
CA LEU A 134 17.64 -9.59 -10.80
C LEU A 134 18.25 -10.92 -11.25
N ASP A 135 19.51 -10.92 -11.67
CA ASP A 135 20.28 -12.15 -11.87
C ASP A 135 20.87 -12.63 -10.54
N GLN A 136 21.64 -11.78 -9.87
CA GLN A 136 22.21 -12.09 -8.56
C GLN A 136 22.58 -10.82 -7.79
N ALA A 137 22.65 -10.95 -6.45
CA ALA A 137 23.30 -10.00 -5.56
C ALA A 137 24.59 -10.63 -5.00
N GLN A 138 25.68 -9.87 -4.91
CA GLN A 138 26.97 -10.31 -4.40
C GLN A 138 27.62 -9.25 -3.54
N ALA A 139 28.04 -9.61 -2.33
CA ALA A 139 28.91 -8.78 -1.52
C ALA A 139 30.34 -8.82 -2.06
N LEU A 140 30.97 -7.65 -2.23
CA LEU A 140 32.39 -7.54 -2.62
C LEU A 140 33.28 -7.42 -1.39
N ASP A 141 32.80 -6.77 -0.36
CA ASP A 141 33.38 -6.58 0.96
C ASP A 141 32.25 -6.33 1.98
N ASP A 142 32.58 -5.97 3.22
CA ASP A 142 31.60 -5.81 4.29
C ASP A 142 30.57 -4.68 4.05
N THR A 143 30.89 -3.73 3.15
CA THR A 143 30.09 -2.53 2.91
C THR A 143 29.64 -2.35 1.45
N THR A 144 30.07 -3.20 0.53
CA THR A 144 29.78 -3.05 -0.90
C THR A 144 29.03 -4.25 -1.44
N VAL A 145 27.83 -4.02 -1.95
CA VAL A 145 27.03 -5.03 -2.65
C VAL A 145 26.83 -4.65 -4.12
N VAL A 146 26.90 -5.65 -5.00
CA VAL A 146 26.66 -5.52 -6.43
C VAL A 146 25.44 -6.35 -6.82
N PHE A 147 24.50 -5.72 -7.51
CA PHE A 147 23.36 -6.37 -8.12
C PHE A 147 23.59 -6.48 -9.63
N THR A 148 23.55 -7.68 -10.15
CA THR A 148 23.60 -7.95 -11.59
C THR A 148 22.17 -8.16 -12.09
N MET A 149 21.80 -7.47 -13.15
CA MET A 149 20.44 -7.48 -13.71
C MET A 149 20.40 -8.28 -15.01
N ASN A 150 19.32 -9.03 -15.25
CA ASN A 150 19.04 -9.73 -16.52
C ASN A 150 18.70 -8.76 -17.66
N ARG A 151 18.21 -7.59 -17.30
CA ARG A 151 17.85 -6.49 -18.20
C ARG A 151 17.95 -5.15 -17.47
N PRO A 152 18.15 -4.03 -18.17
CA PRO A 152 18.12 -2.72 -17.52
C PRO A 152 16.81 -2.49 -16.79
N PHE A 153 16.89 -2.03 -15.53
CA PHE A 153 15.73 -1.81 -14.67
C PHE A 153 15.93 -0.52 -13.87
N SER A 154 15.48 0.59 -14.43
CA SER A 154 15.73 1.95 -13.92
C SER A 154 15.01 2.27 -12.59
N ILE A 155 13.95 1.52 -12.26
CA ILE A 155 13.20 1.70 -11.00
C ILE A 155 13.74 0.82 -9.87
N TRP A 156 14.91 0.20 -10.02
CA TRP A 156 15.55 -0.61 -8.99
C TRP A 156 15.68 0.09 -7.63
N PRO A 157 15.95 1.41 -7.54
CA PRO A 157 15.97 2.11 -6.26
C PRO A 157 14.64 2.07 -5.49
N TYR A 158 13.48 2.03 -6.17
CA TYR A 158 12.18 1.86 -5.52
C TYR A 158 11.98 0.43 -5.00
N THR A 159 12.50 -0.58 -5.72
CA THR A 159 12.52 -1.96 -5.23
C THR A 159 13.39 -2.09 -3.97
N MET A 160 14.52 -1.38 -3.94
CA MET A 160 15.40 -1.35 -2.76
C MET A 160 14.75 -0.69 -1.53
N ALA A 161 13.70 0.12 -1.71
CA ALA A 161 13.00 0.80 -0.63
C ALA A 161 11.94 -0.08 0.08
N VAL A 162 11.58 -1.23 -0.49
CA VAL A 162 10.52 -2.09 0.07
C VAL A 162 11.02 -3.42 0.60
N VAL A 163 12.30 -3.73 0.41
CA VAL A 163 12.90 -5.00 0.86
C VAL A 163 13.68 -4.78 2.15
N GLY A 164 13.12 -5.23 3.25
CA GLY A 164 13.80 -5.23 4.54
C GLY A 164 14.95 -6.24 4.59
N ILE A 165 16.10 -5.84 5.11
CA ILE A 165 17.27 -6.71 5.20
C ILE A 165 17.15 -7.67 6.38
N VAL A 166 17.37 -8.96 6.12
CA VAL A 166 17.36 -10.03 7.12
C VAL A 166 18.77 -10.55 7.40
N PRO A 167 19.08 -11.02 8.64
CA PRO A 167 20.39 -11.52 9.02
C PRO A 167 20.67 -12.89 8.41
N ALA A 168 21.67 -13.01 7.55
CA ALA A 168 22.07 -14.28 6.92
C ALA A 168 22.43 -15.37 7.95
N HIS A 169 23.03 -14.98 9.08
CA HIS A 169 23.47 -15.88 10.14
C HIS A 169 22.33 -16.49 10.96
N ALA A 170 21.15 -15.87 11.00
CA ALA A 170 20.05 -16.26 11.88
C ALA A 170 18.71 -16.42 11.12
N TYR A 171 18.69 -16.32 9.80
CA TYR A 171 17.48 -16.46 9.02
C TYR A 171 17.05 -17.93 8.89
N ASP A 172 15.84 -18.22 9.34
CA ASP A 172 15.15 -19.48 9.12
C ASP A 172 13.74 -19.19 8.58
N PRO A 173 13.44 -19.54 7.33
CA PRO A 173 12.14 -19.23 6.70
C PRO A 173 10.93 -19.85 7.43
N ALA A 174 11.15 -20.87 8.27
CA ALA A 174 10.06 -21.46 9.03
C ALA A 174 9.66 -20.66 10.27
N THR A 175 10.55 -19.82 10.79
CA THR A 175 10.35 -19.13 12.08
C THR A 175 10.53 -17.62 12.02
N TYR A 176 11.25 -17.11 11.03
CA TYR A 176 11.60 -15.69 10.95
C TYR A 176 10.35 -14.79 10.96
N GLY A 177 9.30 -15.14 10.21
CA GLY A 177 8.09 -14.34 10.14
C GLY A 177 7.38 -14.12 11.48
N THR A 178 7.60 -15.01 12.46
CA THR A 178 7.01 -14.91 13.80
C THR A 178 7.97 -14.42 14.87
N ASN A 179 9.26 -14.46 14.58
CA ASN A 179 10.32 -14.04 15.50
C ASN A 179 11.44 -13.33 14.72
N PRO A 180 11.13 -12.17 14.10
CA PRO A 180 12.08 -11.46 13.27
C PRO A 180 13.23 -10.86 14.08
N ILE A 181 14.43 -10.97 13.54
CA ILE A 181 15.62 -10.24 13.97
C ILE A 181 15.85 -9.16 12.93
N GLY A 182 15.72 -7.90 13.31
CA GLY A 182 15.83 -6.77 12.39
C GLY A 182 16.83 -5.72 12.86
N SER A 183 16.98 -4.68 12.07
CA SER A 183 17.82 -3.51 12.37
C SER A 183 17.01 -2.21 12.40
N GLY A 184 15.68 -2.32 12.28
CA GLY A 184 14.76 -1.20 12.16
C GLY A 184 14.49 -0.47 13.47
N ARG A 185 13.55 0.49 13.39
CA ARG A 185 13.16 1.38 14.50
C ARG A 185 12.49 0.67 15.65
N TYR A 186 11.84 -0.47 15.39
CA TYR A 186 11.06 -1.22 16.36
C TYR A 186 11.42 -2.70 16.36
N ILE A 187 11.14 -3.34 17.50
CA ILE A 187 11.33 -4.77 17.75
C ILE A 187 9.94 -5.38 17.96
N LEU A 188 9.66 -6.53 17.35
CA LEU A 188 8.44 -7.28 17.60
C LEU A 188 8.48 -7.83 19.03
N LYS A 189 7.56 -7.38 19.88
CA LYS A 189 7.42 -7.86 21.26
C LYS A 189 6.42 -8.97 21.40
N GLN A 190 5.28 -8.82 20.73
CA GLN A 190 4.17 -9.77 20.81
C GLN A 190 3.34 -9.70 19.53
N TRP A 191 2.86 -10.85 19.10
CA TRP A 191 1.89 -10.95 18.04
C TRP A 191 0.81 -11.97 18.40
N ASP A 192 -0.40 -11.49 18.63
CA ASP A 192 -1.59 -12.28 18.85
C ASP A 192 -2.39 -12.28 17.55
N ARG A 193 -2.26 -13.35 16.75
CA ARG A 193 -2.85 -13.44 15.42
C ARG A 193 -4.34 -13.15 15.42
N GLY A 194 -4.78 -12.33 14.47
CA GLY A 194 -6.17 -11.86 14.34
C GLY A 194 -6.60 -10.85 15.41
N GLN A 195 -5.67 -10.37 16.26
CA GLN A 195 -6.00 -9.46 17.35
C GLN A 195 -5.09 -8.25 17.39
N GLN A 196 -3.78 -8.45 17.62
CA GLN A 196 -2.85 -7.34 17.81
C GLN A 196 -1.39 -7.68 17.55
N VAL A 197 -0.62 -6.63 17.27
CA VAL A 197 0.84 -6.64 17.30
C VAL A 197 1.31 -5.57 18.28
N ILE A 198 2.31 -5.90 19.10
CA ILE A 198 2.98 -4.97 20.01
C ILE A 198 4.43 -4.85 19.58
N LEU A 199 4.85 -3.63 19.29
CA LEU A 199 6.21 -3.25 18.94
C LEU A 199 6.80 -2.38 20.04
N GLU A 200 8.08 -2.62 20.38
CA GLU A 200 8.87 -1.77 21.29
C GLU A 200 9.96 -1.05 20.49
N ALA A 201 10.26 0.21 20.83
CA ALA A 201 11.32 0.96 20.19
C ALA A 201 12.66 0.23 20.35
N ASN A 202 13.42 0.12 19.26
CA ASN A 202 14.76 -0.42 19.27
C ASN A 202 15.73 0.57 19.94
N PRO A 203 16.31 0.24 21.12
CA PRO A 203 17.19 1.16 21.82
C PRO A 203 18.50 1.43 21.08
N ASP A 204 18.91 0.47 20.22
CA ASP A 204 20.16 0.47 19.46
C ASP A 204 19.94 0.90 18.00
N TYR A 205 18.77 1.46 17.67
CA TYR A 205 18.51 1.97 16.33
C TYR A 205 19.52 3.06 15.96
N TYR A 206 20.12 2.91 14.78
CA TYR A 206 21.20 3.78 14.28
C TYR A 206 20.75 5.16 13.82
N GLY A 207 19.45 5.35 13.59
CA GLY A 207 18.86 6.61 13.14
C GLY A 207 18.27 7.43 14.28
N GLU A 208 17.34 8.33 13.93
CA GLU A 208 16.58 9.09 14.93
C GLU A 208 15.69 8.16 15.75
N LYS A 209 15.77 8.28 17.06
CA LYS A 209 14.96 7.44 17.98
C LYS A 209 13.48 7.68 17.77
N PRO A 210 12.67 6.61 17.69
CA PRO A 210 11.22 6.73 17.60
C PRO A 210 10.65 7.58 18.75
N ALA A 211 9.68 8.44 18.44
CA ALA A 211 9.00 9.23 19.47
C ALA A 211 8.14 8.37 20.38
N MET A 212 7.62 7.23 19.88
CA MET A 212 6.81 6.28 20.63
C MET A 212 7.68 5.11 21.10
N GLU A 213 7.72 4.86 22.39
CA GLU A 213 8.44 3.73 22.98
C GLU A 213 7.72 2.40 22.71
N GLN A 214 6.39 2.44 22.57
CA GLN A 214 5.57 1.29 22.24
C GLN A 214 4.49 1.67 21.23
N VAL A 215 4.31 0.79 20.22
CA VAL A 215 3.22 0.86 19.25
C VAL A 215 2.40 -0.43 19.38
N THR A 216 1.10 -0.28 19.66
CA THR A 216 0.16 -1.40 19.64
C THR A 216 -0.75 -1.25 18.44
N ILE A 217 -0.74 -2.24 17.56
CA ILE A 217 -1.62 -2.29 16.37
C ILE A 217 -2.72 -3.29 16.66
N LEU A 218 -3.97 -2.84 16.63
CA LEU A 218 -5.16 -3.67 16.80
C LEU A 218 -5.76 -3.95 15.43
N PHE A 219 -6.04 -5.22 15.12
CA PHE A 219 -6.71 -5.62 13.89
C PHE A 219 -8.22 -5.72 14.14
N MET A 220 -9.00 -4.85 13.50
CA MET A 220 -10.45 -4.82 13.67
C MET A 220 -11.14 -4.26 12.42
N GLU A 221 -12.38 -4.64 12.24
CA GLU A 221 -13.21 -4.11 11.16
C GLU A 221 -13.37 -2.60 11.26
N GLU A 222 -13.58 -1.95 10.15
CA GLU A 222 -13.55 -0.51 9.96
C GLU A 222 -14.53 0.25 10.86
N ASP A 223 -15.77 -0.25 10.96
CA ASP A 223 -16.77 0.31 11.84
C ASP A 223 -16.42 0.12 13.33
N ALA A 224 -15.78 -1.00 13.69
CA ALA A 224 -15.28 -1.22 15.04
C ALA A 224 -14.11 -0.28 15.37
N ALA A 225 -13.21 -0.03 14.42
CA ALA A 225 -12.11 0.93 14.58
C ALA A 225 -12.64 2.36 14.78
N PHE A 226 -13.64 2.76 14.01
CA PHE A 226 -14.30 4.06 14.16
C PHE A 226 -14.98 4.20 15.53
N LEU A 227 -15.73 3.17 15.96
CA LEU A 227 -16.36 3.15 17.30
C LEU A 227 -15.33 3.15 18.44
N ALA A 228 -14.19 2.48 18.28
CA ALA A 228 -13.11 2.49 19.26
C ALA A 228 -12.50 3.91 19.41
N ALA A 229 -12.36 4.64 18.28
CA ALA A 229 -11.95 6.04 18.32
C ALA A 229 -13.00 6.91 19.04
N GLN A 230 -14.29 6.75 18.74
CA GLN A 230 -15.35 7.46 19.44
C GLN A 230 -15.39 7.19 20.96
N ALA A 231 -14.98 5.98 21.34
CA ALA A 231 -14.87 5.58 22.76
C ALA A 231 -13.54 6.01 23.42
N GLY A 232 -12.61 6.61 22.68
CA GLY A 232 -11.28 6.99 23.19
C GLY A 232 -10.40 5.78 23.55
N GLN A 233 -10.59 4.65 22.86
CA GLN A 233 -9.86 3.40 23.11
C GLN A 233 -8.62 3.24 22.25
N VAL A 234 -8.50 4.01 21.18
CA VAL A 234 -7.36 4.03 20.27
C VAL A 234 -6.93 5.48 20.03
N ASP A 235 -5.67 5.69 19.72
CA ASP A 235 -5.13 7.02 19.43
C ASP A 235 -5.24 7.35 17.93
N VAL A 236 -5.15 6.32 17.10
CA VAL A 236 -5.27 6.40 15.63
C VAL A 236 -6.22 5.31 15.16
N ALA A 237 -7.19 5.67 14.35
CA ALA A 237 -8.04 4.72 13.64
C ALA A 237 -7.88 4.90 12.13
N TYR A 238 -7.42 3.86 11.43
CA TYR A 238 -7.46 3.84 9.98
C TYR A 238 -8.90 3.53 9.54
N THR A 239 -9.47 4.42 8.76
CA THR A 239 -10.85 4.29 8.27
C THR A 239 -10.91 4.61 6.77
N SER A 240 -11.93 4.13 6.09
CA SER A 240 -12.18 4.49 4.70
C SER A 240 -12.75 5.90 4.55
N ALA A 241 -12.81 6.36 3.31
CA ALA A 241 -13.46 7.62 2.96
C ALA A 241 -14.93 7.69 3.40
N THR A 242 -15.59 6.57 3.66
CA THR A 242 -16.98 6.50 4.14
C THR A 242 -17.18 7.27 5.45
N TYR A 243 -16.19 7.23 6.35
CA TYR A 243 -16.21 7.93 7.65
C TYR A 243 -15.64 9.34 7.60
N SER A 244 -15.17 9.81 6.44
CA SER A 244 -14.49 11.11 6.31
C SER A 244 -15.36 12.31 6.65
N MET A 245 -16.67 12.17 6.57
CA MET A 245 -17.65 13.22 6.91
C MET A 245 -18.07 13.21 8.38
N GLU A 246 -17.68 12.18 9.13
CA GLU A 246 -17.99 12.04 10.55
C GLU A 246 -16.95 12.79 11.40
N THR A 247 -17.36 13.27 12.54
CA THR A 247 -16.49 13.95 13.50
C THR A 247 -16.43 13.17 14.80
N VAL A 248 -15.22 13.00 15.34
CA VAL A 248 -14.99 12.36 16.63
C VAL A 248 -14.38 13.38 17.59
N GLU A 249 -15.00 13.57 18.76
CA GLU A 249 -14.53 14.55 19.73
C GLU A 249 -13.09 14.20 20.21
N GLY A 250 -12.19 15.15 20.15
CA GLY A 250 -10.79 14.97 20.53
C GLY A 250 -9.89 14.43 19.44
N TYR A 251 -10.42 14.11 18.25
CA TYR A 251 -9.65 13.63 17.10
C TYR A 251 -9.68 14.64 15.94
N SER A 252 -8.71 14.53 15.08
CA SER A 252 -8.68 15.23 13.80
C SER A 252 -8.58 14.22 12.66
N LEU A 253 -9.27 14.50 11.56
CA LEU A 253 -9.10 13.73 10.32
C LEU A 253 -7.76 14.08 9.68
N ALA A 254 -6.94 13.06 9.42
CA ALA A 254 -5.73 13.18 8.61
C ALA A 254 -5.96 12.44 7.29
N SER A 255 -5.74 13.13 6.17
CA SER A 255 -5.80 12.56 4.83
C SER A 255 -4.42 12.63 4.19
N TYR A 256 -3.95 11.50 3.69
CA TYR A 256 -2.64 11.40 3.04
C TYR A 256 -2.83 10.99 1.58
N ALA A 257 -2.11 11.65 0.69
CA ALA A 257 -2.01 11.21 -0.69
C ALA A 257 -1.26 9.86 -0.74
N SER A 258 -1.69 8.98 -1.61
CA SER A 258 -1.02 7.71 -1.88
C SER A 258 -0.88 7.48 -3.39
N VAL A 259 0.01 6.57 -3.78
CA VAL A 259 0.15 6.11 -5.16
C VAL A 259 -0.78 4.93 -5.48
N ASP A 260 -1.55 4.47 -4.50
CA ASP A 260 -2.54 3.43 -4.70
C ASP A 260 -3.65 3.91 -5.62
N ASN A 261 -3.95 3.13 -6.62
CA ASN A 261 -5.07 3.40 -7.53
C ASN A 261 -6.01 2.21 -7.58
N ARG A 262 -7.28 2.49 -7.79
CA ARG A 262 -8.33 1.49 -7.89
C ARG A 262 -8.99 1.57 -9.24
N GLY A 263 -9.24 0.41 -9.85
CA GLY A 263 -9.81 0.34 -11.18
C GLY A 263 -10.33 -1.06 -11.50
N PHE A 264 -10.78 -1.23 -12.72
CA PHE A 264 -11.33 -2.49 -13.21
C PHE A 264 -10.40 -3.11 -14.25
N ASN A 265 -9.95 -4.33 -13.98
CA ASN A 265 -9.25 -5.14 -14.96
C ASN A 265 -10.27 -5.86 -15.85
N LEU A 266 -10.17 -5.63 -17.16
CA LEU A 266 -11.10 -6.19 -18.12
C LEU A 266 -10.41 -7.29 -18.93
N PRO A 267 -10.99 -8.51 -19.04
CA PRO A 267 -10.47 -9.55 -19.91
C PRO A 267 -10.35 -9.07 -21.37
N ALA A 268 -9.19 -9.25 -21.97
CA ALA A 268 -8.92 -8.83 -23.36
C ALA A 268 -9.02 -9.98 -24.37
N VAL A 269 -9.34 -11.19 -23.91
CA VAL A 269 -9.49 -12.40 -24.74
C VAL A 269 -10.95 -12.87 -24.77
N PRO A 270 -11.40 -13.57 -25.82
CA PRO A 270 -12.75 -14.10 -25.89
C PRO A 270 -13.04 -15.13 -24.81
N ALA A 271 -14.32 -15.29 -24.49
CA ALA A 271 -14.76 -16.33 -23.56
C ALA A 271 -14.42 -17.74 -24.10
N GLY A 272 -14.04 -18.64 -23.19
CA GLY A 272 -13.69 -20.02 -23.52
C GLY A 272 -12.19 -20.27 -23.69
N GLU A 273 -11.36 -19.25 -23.66
CA GLU A 273 -9.92 -19.40 -23.45
C GLU A 273 -9.66 -19.97 -22.04
N VAL A 274 -8.52 -20.61 -21.86
CA VAL A 274 -8.08 -21.13 -20.56
C VAL A 274 -6.67 -20.65 -20.27
N ASN A 275 -6.40 -20.30 -19.01
CA ASN A 275 -5.05 -19.94 -18.61
C ASN A 275 -4.14 -21.19 -18.45
N GLU A 276 -2.88 -20.99 -18.08
CA GLU A 276 -1.89 -22.07 -17.88
C GLU A 276 -2.30 -23.09 -16.81
N ASN A 277 -3.18 -22.72 -15.87
CA ASN A 277 -3.72 -23.57 -14.84
C ASN A 277 -5.03 -24.28 -15.26
N GLY A 278 -5.47 -24.11 -16.51
CA GLY A 278 -6.69 -24.70 -17.05
C GLY A 278 -7.99 -24.02 -16.58
N VAL A 279 -7.88 -22.82 -15.99
CA VAL A 279 -9.04 -22.05 -15.54
C VAL A 279 -9.63 -21.29 -16.73
N PRO A 280 -10.96 -21.36 -16.97
CA PRO A 280 -11.61 -20.55 -18.00
C PRO A 280 -11.41 -19.06 -17.77
N VAL A 281 -11.01 -18.34 -18.82
CA VAL A 281 -10.79 -16.91 -18.80
C VAL A 281 -11.50 -16.27 -20.00
N GLY A 282 -11.52 -14.95 -20.01
CA GLY A 282 -12.03 -14.19 -21.14
C GLY A 282 -13.51 -13.83 -21.02
N ASN A 283 -13.89 -12.85 -21.84
CA ASN A 283 -15.25 -12.35 -21.94
C ASN A 283 -15.49 -11.87 -23.37
N ASP A 284 -16.56 -12.34 -24.03
CA ASP A 284 -16.86 -12.00 -25.43
C ASP A 284 -17.18 -10.50 -25.63
N PHE A 285 -17.66 -9.82 -24.60
CA PHE A 285 -17.96 -8.40 -24.64
C PHE A 285 -16.67 -7.58 -24.52
N THR A 286 -15.89 -7.78 -23.49
CA THR A 286 -14.68 -6.99 -23.21
C THR A 286 -13.46 -7.40 -24.06
N SER A 287 -13.50 -8.53 -24.76
CA SER A 287 -12.43 -8.91 -25.71
C SER A 287 -12.31 -7.95 -26.88
N ASP A 288 -13.40 -7.25 -27.25
CA ASP A 288 -13.40 -6.20 -28.26
C ASP A 288 -12.73 -4.92 -27.73
N VAL A 289 -11.74 -4.41 -28.46
CA VAL A 289 -11.02 -3.19 -28.07
C VAL A 289 -11.91 -1.94 -28.08
N LEU A 290 -12.91 -1.89 -28.97
CA LEU A 290 -13.85 -0.76 -29.03
C LEU A 290 -14.72 -0.74 -27.78
N VAL A 291 -15.13 -1.90 -27.28
CA VAL A 291 -15.85 -2.02 -26.01
C VAL A 291 -15.00 -1.50 -24.84
N ARG A 292 -13.76 -1.97 -24.72
CA ARG A 292 -12.89 -1.49 -23.63
C ARG A 292 -12.64 0.02 -23.69
N ARG A 293 -12.53 0.58 -24.90
CA ARG A 293 -12.43 2.03 -25.09
C ARG A 293 -13.72 2.74 -24.67
N ALA A 294 -14.88 2.18 -25.06
CA ALA A 294 -16.17 2.72 -24.66
C ALA A 294 -16.34 2.75 -23.13
N LEU A 295 -16.02 1.66 -22.45
CA LEU A 295 -16.05 1.60 -20.98
C LEU A 295 -15.11 2.65 -20.35
N ASN A 296 -13.92 2.85 -20.95
CA ASN A 296 -12.93 3.79 -20.43
C ASN A 296 -13.38 5.27 -20.55
N ILE A 297 -13.99 5.68 -21.66
CA ILE A 297 -14.48 7.06 -21.83
C ILE A 297 -15.91 7.27 -21.32
N GLY A 298 -16.67 6.19 -21.13
CA GLY A 298 -18.06 6.22 -20.67
C GLY A 298 -18.22 6.24 -19.14
N VAL A 299 -17.12 6.17 -18.39
CA VAL A 299 -17.15 6.25 -16.92
C VAL A 299 -16.78 7.65 -16.44
N ASP A 300 -17.62 8.27 -15.63
CA ASP A 300 -17.31 9.51 -14.92
C ASP A 300 -16.56 9.20 -13.63
N ARG A 301 -15.23 9.32 -13.69
CA ARG A 301 -14.34 9.07 -12.55
C ARG A 301 -14.52 10.07 -11.42
N GLN A 302 -14.83 11.33 -11.78
CA GLN A 302 -15.06 12.37 -10.77
C GLN A 302 -16.35 12.11 -9.99
N GLU A 303 -17.40 11.69 -10.67
CA GLU A 303 -18.66 11.31 -10.02
C GLU A 303 -18.44 10.12 -9.06
N MET A 304 -17.66 9.12 -9.46
CA MET A 304 -17.30 8.00 -8.56
C MET A 304 -16.56 8.47 -7.31
N ILE A 305 -15.62 9.41 -7.46
CA ILE A 305 -14.88 9.98 -6.31
C ILE A 305 -15.83 10.73 -5.39
N ASP A 306 -16.72 11.55 -5.94
CA ASP A 306 -17.65 12.35 -5.16
C ASP A 306 -18.67 11.47 -4.44
N ASN A 307 -19.24 10.45 -5.11
CA ASN A 307 -20.27 9.57 -4.58
C ASN A 307 -19.72 8.54 -3.58
N VAL A 308 -18.56 7.98 -3.83
CA VAL A 308 -18.01 6.85 -3.05
C VAL A 308 -16.97 7.32 -2.04
N LEU A 309 -16.11 8.24 -2.44
CA LEU A 309 -14.97 8.68 -1.64
C LEU A 309 -15.15 10.04 -0.99
N ASN A 310 -16.36 10.61 -1.04
CA ASN A 310 -16.66 11.94 -0.48
C ASN A 310 -15.67 13.04 -0.94
N GLY A 311 -15.14 12.93 -2.16
CA GLY A 311 -14.16 13.84 -2.73
C GLY A 311 -12.71 13.54 -2.33
N TYR A 312 -12.44 12.49 -1.54
CA TYR A 312 -11.08 12.07 -1.18
C TYR A 312 -10.50 11.14 -2.25
N GLY A 313 -9.85 11.72 -3.25
CA GLY A 313 -9.23 11.01 -4.35
C GLY A 313 -9.03 11.89 -5.57
N THR A 314 -8.38 11.35 -6.58
CA THR A 314 -8.19 12.00 -7.89
C THR A 314 -8.49 11.00 -8.99
N PRO A 315 -9.06 11.43 -10.14
CA PRO A 315 -9.24 10.54 -11.28
C PRO A 315 -7.93 9.91 -11.73
N ALA A 316 -7.91 8.58 -11.83
CA ALA A 316 -6.76 7.82 -12.32
C ALA A 316 -6.99 7.33 -13.75
N TYR A 317 -5.93 7.35 -14.56
CA TYR A 317 -5.98 6.97 -15.98
C TYR A 317 -4.95 5.89 -16.34
N SER A 318 -4.07 5.56 -15.40
CA SER A 318 -3.09 4.49 -15.52
C SER A 318 -2.73 3.94 -14.13
N VAL A 319 -2.03 2.81 -14.10
CA VAL A 319 -1.46 2.26 -12.86
C VAL A 319 -0.26 3.05 -12.33
N CYS A 320 0.21 4.04 -13.10
CA CYS A 320 1.35 4.88 -12.75
C CYS A 320 0.94 6.32 -12.40
N ASP A 321 -0.34 6.58 -12.16
CA ASP A 321 -0.80 7.89 -11.75
C ASP A 321 -0.07 8.33 -10.49
N GLN A 322 0.27 9.63 -10.42
CA GLN A 322 1.08 10.24 -9.35
C GLN A 322 2.57 9.85 -9.35
N MET A 323 3.00 8.87 -10.16
CA MET A 323 4.41 8.47 -10.23
C MET A 323 5.22 9.45 -11.09
N PRO A 324 6.54 9.62 -10.83
CA PRO A 324 7.39 10.55 -11.61
C PRO A 324 7.46 10.26 -13.11
N TRP A 325 7.08 9.06 -13.54
CA TRP A 325 7.04 8.64 -14.95
C TRP A 325 5.63 8.56 -15.53
N TYR A 326 4.64 9.15 -14.86
CA TYR A 326 3.27 9.22 -15.35
C TYR A 326 3.20 9.90 -16.72
N ASN A 327 2.42 9.32 -17.63
CA ASN A 327 2.18 9.90 -18.96
C ASN A 327 0.84 10.62 -18.99
N GLU A 328 0.87 11.94 -19.07
CA GLU A 328 -0.34 12.79 -19.14
C GLU A 328 -1.19 12.49 -20.38
N ASP A 329 -0.61 11.97 -21.46
CA ASP A 329 -1.35 11.58 -22.68
C ASP A 329 -2.28 10.36 -22.45
N SER A 330 -2.19 9.68 -21.30
CA SER A 330 -3.12 8.62 -20.93
C SER A 330 -4.50 9.12 -20.51
N GLN A 331 -4.63 10.41 -20.19
CA GLN A 331 -5.89 11.01 -19.77
C GLN A 331 -6.94 10.96 -20.87
N VAL A 332 -8.16 10.59 -20.49
CA VAL A 332 -9.32 10.57 -21.38
C VAL A 332 -10.44 11.41 -20.76
N ALA A 333 -11.13 12.15 -21.60
CA ALA A 333 -12.33 12.88 -21.17
C ALA A 333 -13.51 11.92 -20.98
N TYR A 334 -14.37 12.21 -20.04
CA TYR A 334 -15.69 11.57 -19.94
C TYR A 334 -16.53 11.94 -21.16
N ASP A 335 -16.95 10.93 -21.92
CA ASP A 335 -17.71 11.09 -23.17
C ASP A 335 -18.71 9.91 -23.34
N PRO A 336 -19.86 9.95 -22.67
CA PRO A 336 -20.86 8.89 -22.75
C PRO A 336 -21.49 8.76 -24.14
N GLU A 337 -21.61 9.86 -24.91
CA GLU A 337 -22.10 9.81 -26.30
C GLU A 337 -21.09 9.12 -27.23
N GLY A 338 -19.81 9.43 -27.08
CA GLY A 338 -18.73 8.73 -27.78
C GLY A 338 -18.64 7.26 -27.38
N ALA A 339 -18.85 6.93 -26.11
CA ALA A 339 -18.90 5.55 -25.62
C ALA A 339 -20.04 4.77 -26.28
N ALA A 340 -21.25 5.35 -26.35
CA ALA A 340 -22.38 4.74 -27.04
C ALA A 340 -22.09 4.50 -28.53
N ALA A 341 -21.45 5.46 -29.19
CA ALA A 341 -21.07 5.33 -30.61
C ALA A 341 -20.04 4.21 -30.83
N LEU A 342 -19.05 4.07 -29.95
CA LEU A 342 -18.07 2.97 -30.02
C LEU A 342 -18.71 1.60 -29.79
N LEU A 343 -19.70 1.49 -28.90
CA LEU A 343 -20.48 0.27 -28.70
C LEU A 343 -21.30 -0.08 -29.95
N ASP A 344 -21.92 0.92 -30.59
CA ASP A 344 -22.64 0.72 -31.87
C ASP A 344 -21.69 0.28 -32.99
N GLU A 345 -20.49 0.88 -33.12
CA GLU A 345 -19.46 0.49 -34.09
C GLU A 345 -18.98 -0.95 -33.82
N ALA A 346 -18.86 -1.34 -32.56
CA ALA A 346 -18.52 -2.72 -32.19
C ALA A 346 -19.65 -3.72 -32.47
N GLY A 347 -20.84 -3.24 -32.90
CA GLY A 347 -22.01 -4.06 -33.21
C GLY A 347 -22.88 -4.39 -32.02
N TRP A 348 -22.65 -3.77 -30.87
CA TRP A 348 -23.48 -3.91 -29.68
C TRP A 348 -24.61 -2.86 -29.70
N LEU A 349 -25.69 -3.18 -30.41
CA LEU A 349 -26.78 -2.25 -30.66
C LEU A 349 -27.79 -2.22 -29.50
N LEU A 350 -28.29 -1.03 -29.16
CA LEU A 350 -29.30 -0.82 -28.13
C LEU A 350 -30.64 -1.44 -28.54
N GLY A 351 -31.15 -2.35 -27.71
CA GLY A 351 -32.46 -2.98 -27.92
C GLY A 351 -33.61 -2.11 -27.40
N GLU A 352 -34.86 -2.50 -27.74
CA GLU A 352 -36.07 -1.85 -27.25
C GLU A 352 -36.22 -1.93 -25.72
N ASP A 353 -35.58 -2.91 -25.10
CA ASP A 353 -35.51 -3.12 -23.67
C ASP A 353 -34.44 -2.28 -22.96
N GLY A 354 -33.75 -1.41 -23.71
CA GLY A 354 -32.64 -0.60 -23.18
C GLY A 354 -31.33 -1.35 -22.98
N ILE A 355 -31.24 -2.64 -23.36
CA ILE A 355 -30.03 -3.44 -23.22
C ILE A 355 -29.35 -3.62 -24.59
N ARG A 356 -28.04 -3.44 -24.62
CA ARG A 356 -27.25 -3.66 -25.84
C ARG A 356 -27.07 -5.14 -26.14
N LYS A 357 -27.17 -5.49 -27.44
CA LYS A 357 -27.09 -6.87 -27.92
C LYS A 357 -26.27 -6.98 -29.20
N LYS A 358 -25.56 -8.09 -29.33
CA LYS A 358 -24.82 -8.50 -30.54
C LYS A 358 -24.97 -10.00 -30.73
N ASP A 359 -25.40 -10.45 -31.91
CA ASP A 359 -25.57 -11.86 -32.26
C ASP A 359 -26.40 -12.67 -31.24
N GLY A 360 -27.43 -12.03 -30.66
CA GLY A 360 -28.31 -12.64 -29.67
C GLY A 360 -27.78 -12.70 -28.23
N LYS A 361 -26.54 -12.24 -28.00
CA LYS A 361 -25.95 -12.08 -26.67
C LYS A 361 -26.22 -10.69 -26.13
N GLN A 362 -26.37 -10.56 -24.81
CA GLN A 362 -26.46 -9.28 -24.11
C GLN A 362 -25.06 -8.74 -23.77
N ALA A 363 -24.91 -7.42 -23.74
CA ALA A 363 -23.75 -6.78 -23.17
C ALA A 363 -23.83 -6.94 -21.65
N GLU A 364 -22.97 -7.80 -21.10
CA GLU A 364 -23.05 -8.21 -19.70
C GLU A 364 -21.65 -8.28 -19.08
N LEU A 365 -21.55 -7.80 -17.85
CA LEU A 365 -20.34 -7.85 -17.01
C LEU A 365 -20.68 -8.40 -15.63
N VAL A 366 -19.80 -9.23 -15.09
CA VAL A 366 -19.76 -9.60 -13.68
C VAL A 366 -18.53 -8.91 -13.07
N LEU A 367 -18.79 -7.99 -12.15
CA LEU A 367 -17.75 -7.22 -11.46
C LEU A 367 -17.44 -7.92 -10.14
N LEU A 368 -16.22 -8.43 -10.00
CA LEU A 368 -15.74 -9.07 -8.77
C LEU A 368 -15.00 -8.04 -7.91
N TYR A 369 -15.26 -8.07 -6.61
CA TYR A 369 -14.52 -7.29 -5.63
C TYR A 369 -14.11 -8.15 -4.43
N SER A 370 -13.06 -7.74 -3.70
CA SER A 370 -12.63 -8.42 -2.48
C SER A 370 -13.71 -8.32 -1.40
N GLN A 371 -14.24 -9.46 -0.98
CA GLN A 371 -15.27 -9.53 0.06
C GLN A 371 -14.76 -8.87 1.36
N GLY A 372 -15.59 -8.01 1.96
CA GLY A 372 -15.24 -7.24 3.15
C GLY A 372 -14.65 -5.84 2.85
N ASP A 373 -14.31 -5.52 1.59
CA ASP A 373 -13.88 -4.18 1.20
C ASP A 373 -15.10 -3.34 0.76
N SER A 374 -15.57 -2.48 1.65
CA SER A 374 -16.74 -1.63 1.43
C SER A 374 -16.52 -0.60 0.31
N VAL A 375 -15.30 -0.10 0.17
CA VAL A 375 -14.94 0.88 -0.87
C VAL A 375 -14.92 0.23 -2.24
N ARG A 376 -14.26 -0.93 -2.40
CA ARG A 376 -14.27 -1.67 -3.67
C ARG A 376 -15.69 -2.07 -4.06
N GLN A 377 -16.53 -2.48 -3.10
CA GLN A 377 -17.95 -2.76 -3.35
C GLN A 377 -18.68 -1.53 -3.88
N ALA A 378 -18.54 -0.38 -3.20
CA ALA A 378 -19.23 0.84 -3.59
C ALA A 378 -18.77 1.36 -4.95
N LEU A 379 -17.46 1.30 -5.26
CA LEU A 379 -16.92 1.62 -6.58
C LEU A 379 -17.50 0.71 -7.68
N ALA A 380 -17.60 -0.60 -7.40
CA ALA A 380 -18.17 -1.56 -8.36
C ALA A 380 -19.67 -1.31 -8.61
N VAL A 381 -20.42 -0.96 -7.57
CA VAL A 381 -21.85 -0.61 -7.68
C VAL A 381 -22.05 0.69 -8.46
N ASP A 382 -21.25 1.73 -8.17
CA ASP A 382 -21.32 3.00 -8.90
C ASP A 382 -20.97 2.83 -10.39
N PHE A 383 -19.88 2.10 -10.67
CA PHE A 383 -19.54 1.75 -12.05
C PHE A 383 -20.67 0.97 -12.75
N ALA A 384 -21.29 0.00 -12.08
CA ALA A 384 -22.41 -0.76 -12.64
C ALA A 384 -23.58 0.15 -13.02
N ASN A 385 -23.94 1.09 -12.15
CA ASN A 385 -25.00 2.06 -12.41
C ASN A 385 -24.70 2.93 -13.64
N GLN A 386 -23.47 3.43 -13.78
CA GLN A 386 -23.06 4.21 -14.95
C GLN A 386 -23.07 3.37 -16.23
N MET A 387 -22.71 2.08 -16.16
CA MET A 387 -22.75 1.17 -17.31
C MET A 387 -24.20 0.81 -17.72
N GLU A 388 -25.15 0.76 -16.79
CA GLU A 388 -26.56 0.59 -17.11
C GLU A 388 -27.10 1.72 -18.00
N GLU A 389 -26.65 2.96 -17.80
CA GLU A 389 -27.01 4.10 -18.64
C GLU A 389 -26.52 3.93 -20.09
N LEU A 390 -25.44 3.18 -20.30
CA LEU A 390 -24.95 2.79 -21.62
C LEU A 390 -25.63 1.53 -22.19
N GLY A 391 -26.58 0.93 -21.47
CA GLY A 391 -27.31 -0.29 -21.86
C GLY A 391 -26.51 -1.58 -21.62
N ILE A 392 -25.61 -1.59 -20.66
CA ILE A 392 -24.78 -2.74 -20.27
C ILE A 392 -25.32 -3.30 -18.95
N VAL A 393 -25.58 -4.59 -18.89
CA VAL A 393 -26.01 -5.27 -17.66
C VAL A 393 -24.79 -5.58 -16.80
N CYS A 394 -24.78 -5.12 -15.55
CA CYS A 394 -23.72 -5.39 -14.60
C CYS A 394 -24.25 -6.09 -13.36
N SER A 395 -23.58 -7.17 -12.95
CA SER A 395 -23.75 -7.75 -11.60
C SER A 395 -22.46 -7.51 -10.79
N VAL A 396 -22.62 -7.38 -9.47
CA VAL A 396 -21.50 -7.12 -8.54
C VAL A 396 -21.45 -8.24 -7.52
N GLU A 397 -20.31 -8.91 -7.40
CA GLU A 397 -20.13 -10.08 -6.54
C GLU A 397 -18.87 -9.95 -5.68
N GLY A 398 -19.04 -10.15 -4.35
CA GLY A 398 -17.93 -10.23 -3.40
C GLY A 398 -17.34 -11.61 -3.35
N VAL A 399 -16.02 -11.73 -3.52
CA VAL A 399 -15.29 -13.00 -3.53
C VAL A 399 -14.07 -12.95 -2.61
N GLY A 400 -13.64 -14.09 -2.11
CA GLY A 400 -12.37 -14.21 -1.39
C GLY A 400 -11.17 -14.16 -2.34
N TRP A 401 -9.98 -13.89 -1.79
CA TRP A 401 -8.74 -13.84 -2.56
C TRP A 401 -8.30 -15.18 -3.15
N ASP A 402 -8.87 -16.28 -2.69
CA ASP A 402 -8.65 -17.65 -3.17
C ASP A 402 -9.51 -18.01 -4.40
N THR A 403 -10.40 -17.10 -4.81
CA THR A 403 -11.28 -17.26 -5.97
C THR A 403 -10.66 -16.66 -7.23
#